data_5cab26ad29ebc4e96d3e4d5f58abb734
#
_entry.id   5cab26ad29ebc4e96d3e4d5f58abb734
#
_cell.length_a   1.000
_cell.length_b   1.000
_cell.length_c   1.000
_cell.angle_alpha   90.00
_cell.angle_beta   90.00
_cell.angle_gamma   90.00
#
_symmetry.space_group_name_H-M   'P 1'
#
loop_
_entity.id
_entity.type
_entity.pdbx_description
1 polymer ?
#
loop_
_entity_poly.entity_id
_entity_poly.type
_entity_poly.pdbx_seq_one_letter_code
_entity_poly.pdbx_strand_id
1 'polypeptide(L)'
;MKGMTLRAMTQAVNGIYHGNGEDYDKEITAITIDSRKVAEGGLFIAIKGERSDGHDFIGQCFEKGAACVISEKELPDEERSYIQVESSLQALKDLALLYRNNLDVKVVGITGSVGKTSTKETISSVLSEKYRVLKTLGNFNNEIGLPLTVFRLTEDDEVAVLEMGISDFGEMDRLSKIAQPDICVITNIGFCHLENLGTIDGILKAKTEIFNHMNPDGIVIVNGDDDKLSTIIQVHGKRPLVFGISNKDGVYADNIKSLGLDGTSFTIHGIKTSDNYSTFDLTVPVPGHHMVYNAMAAALVGSVLGLSSIEIERGVKNLKTIAGRNNIIKENGFTIIDDCYKANPVSMKASLDVLDTAIGRKVAILGSMFELGEN
;
A
#
# COMPACT_ATOMS: atom_id res chain seq x y z
N MET A 1 2.50 -16.92 15.32
CA MET A 1 3.21 -15.93 14.46
C MET A 1 4.70 -16.11 14.69
N LYS A 2 5.46 -16.39 13.66
CA LYS A 2 6.89 -16.74 13.74
C LYS A 2 7.72 -15.71 14.50
N GLY A 3 8.43 -16.15 15.55
CA GLY A 3 9.31 -15.31 16.36
C GLY A 3 8.61 -14.28 17.25
N MET A 4 7.26 -14.30 17.32
CA MET A 4 6.49 -13.35 18.13
C MET A 4 6.20 -13.96 19.52
N THR A 5 7.25 -14.21 20.29
CA THR A 5 7.14 -14.60 21.70
C THR A 5 6.89 -13.37 22.57
N LEU A 6 6.26 -13.55 23.76
CA LEU A 6 6.04 -12.43 24.68
C LEU A 6 7.37 -11.78 25.09
N ARG A 7 8.45 -12.57 25.24
CA ARG A 7 9.81 -12.08 25.51
C ARG A 7 10.31 -11.14 24.39
N ALA A 8 10.28 -11.62 23.15
CA ALA A 8 10.76 -10.83 22.00
C ALA A 8 9.95 -9.54 21.82
N MET A 9 8.62 -9.64 22.00
CA MET A 9 7.74 -8.48 21.93
C MET A 9 8.01 -7.47 23.02
N THR A 10 8.15 -7.90 24.28
CA THR A 10 8.49 -7.02 25.42
C THR A 10 9.78 -6.25 25.16
N GLN A 11 10.81 -6.93 24.64
CA GLN A 11 12.07 -6.28 24.28
C GLN A 11 11.90 -5.28 23.13
N ALA A 12 11.17 -5.66 22.08
CA ALA A 12 10.96 -4.81 20.91
C ALA A 12 10.23 -3.50 21.23
N VAL A 13 9.25 -3.55 22.14
CA VAL A 13 8.47 -2.36 22.54
C VAL A 13 9.09 -1.61 23.74
N ASN A 14 10.23 -2.06 24.25
CA ASN A 14 10.86 -1.53 25.47
C ASN A 14 9.87 -1.45 26.64
N GLY A 15 9.02 -2.48 26.78
CA GLY A 15 7.96 -2.53 27.77
C GLY A 15 8.34 -3.31 29.03
N ILE A 16 7.42 -3.36 29.99
CA ILE A 16 7.53 -4.17 31.21
C ILE A 16 6.49 -5.28 31.12
N TYR A 17 6.97 -6.53 31.16
CA TYR A 17 6.07 -7.69 31.18
C TYR A 17 5.58 -7.96 32.61
N HIS A 18 4.27 -8.15 32.72
CA HIS A 18 3.57 -8.61 33.90
C HIS A 18 2.85 -9.91 33.56
N GLY A 19 2.94 -10.92 34.41
CA GLY A 19 2.29 -12.22 34.21
C GLY A 19 3.16 -13.40 34.58
N ASN A 20 2.71 -14.63 34.25
CA ASN A 20 3.42 -15.84 34.55
C ASN A 20 4.65 -16.00 33.63
N GLY A 21 5.82 -16.29 34.25
CA GLY A 21 7.07 -16.53 33.53
C GLY A 21 7.04 -17.72 32.57
N GLU A 22 6.17 -18.72 32.80
CA GLU A 22 6.03 -19.89 31.95
C GLU A 22 5.46 -19.53 30.55
N ASP A 23 4.70 -18.44 30.44
CA ASP A 23 4.12 -17.99 29.18
C ASP A 23 5.07 -17.10 28.35
N TYR A 24 6.16 -16.64 28.96
CA TYR A 24 7.03 -15.62 28.39
C TYR A 24 7.71 -16.01 27.07
N ASP A 25 7.94 -17.31 26.85
CA ASP A 25 8.54 -17.85 25.62
C ASP A 25 7.50 -18.44 24.64
N LYS A 26 6.20 -18.31 24.93
CA LYS A 26 5.15 -18.75 24.01
C LYS A 26 4.96 -17.75 22.87
N GLU A 27 4.80 -18.26 21.65
CA GLU A 27 4.42 -17.46 20.48
C GLU A 27 2.93 -17.17 20.51
N ILE A 28 2.57 -15.93 20.11
CA ILE A 28 1.17 -15.55 19.92
C ILE A 28 0.64 -16.01 18.57
N THR A 29 -0.68 -16.13 18.46
CA THR A 29 -1.35 -16.59 17.24
C THR A 29 -1.69 -15.46 16.27
N ALA A 30 -2.05 -14.28 16.78
CA ALA A 30 -2.46 -13.11 16.01
C ALA A 30 -2.27 -11.82 16.81
N ILE A 31 -2.23 -10.68 16.12
CA ILE A 31 -2.22 -9.34 16.72
C ILE A 31 -3.42 -8.54 16.20
N THR A 32 -4.14 -7.87 17.10
CA THR A 32 -5.25 -7.00 16.74
C THR A 32 -5.37 -5.78 17.66
N ILE A 33 -5.94 -4.69 17.13
CA ILE A 33 -6.39 -3.52 17.89
C ILE A 33 -7.93 -3.47 18.01
N ASP A 34 -8.63 -4.43 17.39
CA ASP A 34 -10.09 -4.52 17.42
C ASP A 34 -10.52 -5.62 18.40
N SER A 35 -11.07 -5.23 19.56
CA SER A 35 -11.51 -6.15 20.62
C SER A 35 -12.54 -7.20 20.17
N ARG A 36 -13.23 -6.96 19.04
CA ARG A 36 -14.18 -7.89 18.44
C ARG A 36 -13.50 -9.03 17.69
N LYS A 37 -12.26 -8.81 17.24
CA LYS A 37 -11.44 -9.73 16.40
C LYS A 37 -10.36 -10.46 17.18
N VAL A 38 -10.37 -10.38 18.49
CA VAL A 38 -9.45 -11.15 19.33
C VAL A 38 -9.64 -12.62 19.09
N ALA A 39 -8.54 -13.32 18.80
CA ALA A 39 -8.49 -14.77 18.63
C ALA A 39 -7.85 -15.43 19.85
N GLU A 40 -8.12 -16.72 20.06
CA GLU A 40 -7.48 -17.55 21.09
C GLU A 40 -5.96 -17.54 20.92
N GLY A 41 -5.25 -17.27 22.01
CA GLY A 41 -3.77 -17.15 22.00
C GLY A 41 -3.24 -15.87 21.32
N GLY A 42 -4.10 -14.91 20.98
CA GLY A 42 -3.72 -13.66 20.33
C GLY A 42 -3.27 -12.56 21.28
N LEU A 43 -2.67 -11.51 20.71
CA LEU A 43 -2.33 -10.26 21.39
C LEU A 43 -3.34 -9.17 21.03
N PHE A 44 -3.87 -8.50 22.04
CA PHE A 44 -4.65 -7.28 21.85
C PHE A 44 -3.82 -6.06 22.23
N ILE A 45 -3.80 -5.03 21.36
CA ILE A 45 -3.13 -3.75 21.66
C ILE A 45 -4.20 -2.71 21.98
N ALA A 46 -4.23 -2.26 23.23
CA ALA A 46 -5.18 -1.26 23.70
C ALA A 46 -4.72 0.14 23.29
N ILE A 47 -5.31 0.68 22.22
CA ILE A 47 -5.02 2.03 21.70
C ILE A 47 -6.14 2.97 22.10
N LYS A 48 -5.79 4.14 22.63
CA LYS A 48 -6.74 5.22 22.88
C LYS A 48 -7.01 5.97 21.57
N GLY A 49 -8.22 5.84 21.04
CA GLY A 49 -8.68 6.56 19.87
C GLY A 49 -9.47 7.82 20.24
N GLU A 50 -9.89 8.57 19.22
CA GLU A 50 -10.69 9.80 19.40
C GLU A 50 -12.09 9.55 20.02
N ARG A 51 -12.72 8.41 19.71
CA ARG A 51 -14.11 8.08 20.10
C ARG A 51 -14.22 7.00 21.15
N SER A 52 -13.19 6.22 21.38
CA SER A 52 -13.18 5.11 22.34
C SER A 52 -11.77 4.83 22.83
N ASP A 53 -11.65 4.41 24.09
CA ASP A 53 -10.39 3.95 24.67
C ASP A 53 -10.32 2.41 24.60
N GLY A 54 -9.31 1.87 23.90
CA GLY A 54 -9.09 0.43 23.79
C GLY A 54 -8.91 -0.25 25.14
N HIS A 55 -8.44 0.47 26.16
CA HIS A 55 -8.25 -0.04 27.51
C HIS A 55 -9.56 -0.48 28.18
N ASP A 56 -10.70 0.11 27.80
CA ASP A 56 -12.01 -0.27 28.33
C ASP A 56 -12.45 -1.67 27.93
N PHE A 57 -11.82 -2.26 26.90
CA PHE A 57 -12.16 -3.58 26.36
C PHE A 57 -11.20 -4.70 26.78
N ILE A 58 -10.16 -4.39 27.60
CA ILE A 58 -9.12 -5.37 27.98
C ILE A 58 -9.74 -6.60 28.64
N GLY A 59 -10.65 -6.41 29.62
CA GLY A 59 -11.33 -7.53 30.28
C GLY A 59 -12.04 -8.48 29.30
N GLN A 60 -12.79 -7.91 28.36
CA GLN A 60 -13.47 -8.66 27.31
C GLN A 60 -12.48 -9.38 26.37
N CYS A 61 -11.31 -8.81 26.11
CA CYS A 61 -10.30 -9.46 25.28
C CYS A 61 -9.73 -10.72 25.95
N PHE A 62 -9.48 -10.68 27.25
CA PHE A 62 -9.08 -11.87 28.00
C PHE A 62 -10.18 -12.94 28.05
N GLU A 63 -11.45 -12.55 28.21
CA GLU A 63 -12.58 -13.47 28.15
C GLU A 63 -12.69 -14.20 26.80
N LYS A 64 -12.21 -13.56 25.72
CA LYS A 64 -12.14 -14.13 24.36
C LYS A 64 -10.89 -14.95 24.09
N GLY A 65 -10.02 -15.13 25.07
CA GLY A 65 -8.81 -15.95 24.96
C GLY A 65 -7.56 -15.20 24.51
N ALA A 66 -7.50 -13.86 24.69
CA ALA A 66 -6.23 -13.16 24.49
C ALA A 66 -5.15 -13.74 25.42
N ALA A 67 -4.01 -14.13 24.86
CA ALA A 67 -2.86 -14.60 25.63
C ALA A 67 -2.16 -13.45 26.34
N CYS A 68 -2.19 -12.26 25.77
CA CYS A 68 -1.53 -11.08 26.32
C CYS A 68 -2.20 -9.81 25.79
N VAL A 69 -2.04 -8.72 26.53
CA VAL A 69 -2.50 -7.37 26.14
C VAL A 69 -1.34 -6.38 26.22
N ILE A 70 -1.29 -5.42 25.30
CA ILE A 70 -0.46 -4.21 25.46
C ILE A 70 -1.32 -3.09 26.03
N SER A 71 -0.84 -2.46 27.09
CA SER A 71 -1.53 -1.41 27.83
C SER A 71 -0.57 -0.27 28.23
N GLU A 72 -1.05 0.97 28.14
CA GLU A 72 -0.38 2.15 28.69
C GLU A 72 -0.62 2.29 30.20
N LYS A 73 -1.60 1.54 30.73
CA LYS A 73 -2.03 1.59 32.12
C LYS A 73 -1.60 0.31 32.84
N GLU A 74 -1.27 0.41 34.10
CA GLU A 74 -1.12 -0.72 34.99
C GLU A 74 -2.47 -1.42 35.17
N LEU A 75 -2.47 -2.75 35.08
CA LEU A 75 -3.68 -3.57 35.25
C LEU A 75 -3.71 -4.18 36.67
N PRO A 76 -4.88 -4.20 37.32
CA PRO A 76 -4.99 -4.64 38.72
C PRO A 76 -4.94 -6.16 38.89
N ASP A 77 -5.00 -6.95 37.80
CA ASP A 77 -5.07 -8.39 37.82
C ASP A 77 -3.70 -9.00 37.52
N GLU A 78 -2.99 -9.46 38.54
CA GLU A 78 -1.64 -10.03 38.46
C GLU A 78 -1.61 -11.42 37.78
N GLU A 79 -2.77 -12.10 37.62
CA GLU A 79 -2.84 -13.42 37.00
C GLU A 79 -2.87 -13.34 35.46
N ARG A 80 -3.11 -12.16 34.89
CA ARG A 80 -3.23 -11.95 33.45
C ARG A 80 -1.97 -11.37 32.84
N SER A 81 -1.49 -11.98 31.77
CA SER A 81 -0.29 -11.52 31.07
C SER A 81 -0.53 -10.22 30.29
N TYR A 82 0.23 -9.18 30.60
CA TYR A 82 0.23 -7.94 29.82
C TYR A 82 1.63 -7.34 29.72
N ILE A 83 1.85 -6.53 28.68
CA ILE A 83 3.06 -5.74 28.50
C ILE A 83 2.69 -4.27 28.68
N GLN A 84 3.23 -3.64 29.73
CA GLN A 84 3.05 -2.23 29.97
C GLN A 84 4.03 -1.44 29.10
N VAL A 85 3.52 -0.42 28.41
CA VAL A 85 4.29 0.44 27.49
C VAL A 85 3.98 1.92 27.74
N GLU A 86 4.88 2.78 27.30
CA GLU A 86 4.66 4.22 27.32
C GLU A 86 3.65 4.66 26.25
N SER A 87 3.66 4.02 25.06
CA SER A 87 2.76 4.29 23.95
C SER A 87 2.36 3.01 23.21
N SER A 88 1.06 2.69 23.26
CA SER A 88 0.48 1.55 22.52
C SER A 88 0.57 1.74 21.01
N LEU A 89 0.48 2.98 20.53
CA LEU A 89 0.64 3.27 19.10
C LEU A 89 2.09 3.06 18.63
N GLN A 90 3.08 3.42 19.46
CA GLN A 90 4.48 3.12 19.14
C GLN A 90 4.74 1.61 19.21
N ALA A 91 4.20 0.93 20.22
CA ALA A 91 4.30 -0.52 20.34
C ALA A 91 3.72 -1.27 19.13
N LEU A 92 2.60 -0.80 18.57
CA LEU A 92 2.03 -1.34 17.33
C LEU A 92 3.04 -1.31 16.17
N LYS A 93 3.76 -0.20 16.02
CA LYS A 93 4.77 -0.01 14.96
C LYS A 93 6.01 -0.87 15.20
N ASP A 94 6.50 -0.92 16.43
CA ASP A 94 7.69 -1.69 16.80
C ASP A 94 7.45 -3.21 16.66
N LEU A 95 6.25 -3.69 17.01
CA LEU A 95 5.87 -5.08 16.78
C LEU A 95 5.73 -5.42 15.30
N ALA A 96 5.22 -4.49 14.49
CA ALA A 96 5.16 -4.71 13.05
C ALA A 96 6.56 -4.80 12.43
N LEU A 97 7.51 -3.96 12.88
CA LEU A 97 8.90 -4.03 12.47
C LEU A 97 9.54 -5.36 12.92
N LEU A 98 9.33 -5.78 14.17
CA LEU A 98 9.81 -7.07 14.67
C LEU A 98 9.28 -8.21 13.80
N TYR A 99 7.98 -8.24 13.53
CA TYR A 99 7.37 -9.31 12.74
C TYR A 99 7.86 -9.30 11.30
N ARG A 100 7.96 -8.10 10.67
CA ARG A 100 8.51 -7.95 9.32
C ARG A 100 9.92 -8.53 9.19
N ASN A 101 10.76 -8.32 10.21
CA ASN A 101 12.14 -8.82 10.23
C ASN A 101 12.23 -10.35 10.39
N ASN A 102 11.19 -11.00 10.87
CA ASN A 102 11.14 -12.46 11.01
C ASN A 102 10.70 -13.18 9.72
N LEU A 103 10.31 -12.44 8.67
CA LEU A 103 9.78 -12.98 7.42
C LEU A 103 10.71 -12.71 6.25
N ASP A 104 10.94 -13.74 5.45
CA ASP A 104 11.65 -13.65 4.16
C ASP A 104 10.63 -13.39 3.05
N VAL A 105 10.17 -12.14 2.94
CA VAL A 105 9.19 -11.70 1.94
C VAL A 105 9.73 -10.48 1.21
N LYS A 106 9.59 -10.46 -0.13
CA LYS A 106 9.93 -9.28 -0.94
C LYS A 106 8.87 -8.21 -0.78
N VAL A 107 9.27 -6.98 -0.55
CA VAL A 107 8.33 -5.86 -0.34
C VAL A 107 8.39 -4.87 -1.48
N VAL A 108 7.23 -4.61 -2.08
CA VAL A 108 7.00 -3.51 -3.03
C VAL A 108 6.26 -2.41 -2.29
N GLY A 109 6.94 -1.32 -1.96
CA GLY A 109 6.36 -0.12 -1.35
C GLY A 109 5.86 0.85 -2.43
N ILE A 110 4.61 1.32 -2.31
CA ILE A 110 3.99 2.19 -3.31
C ILE A 110 3.50 3.47 -2.66
N THR A 111 3.94 4.62 -3.18
CA THR A 111 3.41 5.93 -2.79
C THR A 111 3.15 6.82 -4.01
N GLY A 112 2.65 8.01 -3.77
CA GLY A 112 2.35 9.03 -4.78
C GLY A 112 1.15 9.89 -4.36
N SER A 113 0.89 10.94 -5.09
CA SER A 113 -0.25 11.83 -4.83
C SER A 113 -1.57 11.18 -5.26
N VAL A 114 -1.61 10.62 -6.47
CA VAL A 114 -2.79 9.96 -7.07
C VAL A 114 -2.40 8.58 -7.61
N GLY A 115 -3.35 7.67 -7.71
CA GLY A 115 -3.16 6.37 -8.38
C GLY A 115 -2.53 5.27 -7.53
N LYS A 116 -2.13 5.51 -6.28
CA LYS A 116 -1.51 4.50 -5.41
C LYS A 116 -2.27 3.18 -5.36
N THR A 117 -3.57 3.24 -5.06
CA THR A 117 -4.42 2.06 -4.91
C THR A 117 -4.56 1.30 -6.23
N SER A 118 -4.83 2.02 -7.34
CA SER A 118 -4.94 1.39 -8.66
C SER A 118 -3.62 0.77 -9.10
N THR A 119 -2.48 1.43 -8.84
CA THR A 119 -1.14 0.88 -9.10
C THR A 119 -0.88 -0.37 -8.24
N LYS A 120 -1.22 -0.33 -6.95
CA LYS A 120 -1.13 -1.48 -6.03
C LYS A 120 -1.94 -2.67 -6.55
N GLU A 121 -3.18 -2.44 -6.97
CA GLU A 121 -4.03 -3.51 -7.50
C GLU A 121 -3.44 -4.10 -8.78
N THR A 122 -2.94 -3.23 -9.69
CA THR A 122 -2.34 -3.69 -10.95
C THR A 122 -1.05 -4.47 -10.71
N ILE A 123 -0.15 -3.97 -9.84
CA ILE A 123 1.07 -4.68 -9.45
C ILE A 123 0.73 -6.03 -8.81
N SER A 124 -0.23 -6.05 -7.88
CA SER A 124 -0.63 -7.30 -7.21
C SER A 124 -1.23 -8.29 -8.19
N SER A 125 -2.04 -7.84 -9.16
CA SER A 125 -2.61 -8.69 -10.20
C SER A 125 -1.51 -9.32 -11.07
N VAL A 126 -0.52 -8.53 -11.48
CA VAL A 126 0.62 -9.02 -12.29
C VAL A 126 1.46 -10.01 -11.49
N LEU A 127 1.83 -9.68 -10.26
CA LEU A 127 2.70 -10.55 -9.46
C LEU A 127 2.00 -11.85 -9.05
N SER A 128 0.68 -11.86 -8.91
CA SER A 128 -0.10 -13.06 -8.56
C SER A 128 -0.11 -14.13 -9.65
N GLU A 129 0.35 -13.82 -10.87
CA GLU A 129 0.55 -14.83 -11.92
C GLU A 129 1.73 -15.78 -11.63
N LYS A 130 2.61 -15.39 -10.71
CA LYS A 130 3.82 -16.17 -10.37
C LYS A 130 4.02 -16.39 -8.87
N TYR A 131 3.61 -15.45 -8.02
CA TYR A 131 3.90 -15.40 -6.59
C TYR A 131 2.64 -15.45 -5.73
N ARG A 132 2.78 -15.91 -4.49
CA ARG A 132 1.78 -15.69 -3.44
C ARG A 132 1.96 -14.26 -2.93
N VAL A 133 0.95 -13.43 -3.21
CA VAL A 133 1.00 -11.98 -2.97
C VAL A 133 0.05 -11.57 -1.88
N LEU A 134 0.58 -10.99 -0.80
CA LEU A 134 -0.22 -10.21 0.14
C LEU A 134 -0.21 -8.74 -0.28
N LYS A 135 -1.35 -8.07 -0.19
CA LYS A 135 -1.46 -6.63 -0.48
C LYS A 135 -2.20 -5.87 0.60
N THR A 136 -1.97 -4.57 0.67
CA THR A 136 -2.76 -3.65 1.48
C THR A 136 -4.24 -3.73 1.10
N LEU A 137 -5.12 -3.97 2.06
CA LEU A 137 -6.56 -3.94 1.88
C LEU A 137 -7.13 -2.55 2.15
N GLY A 138 -8.13 -2.16 1.36
CA GLY A 138 -8.80 -0.88 1.55
C GLY A 138 -7.82 0.30 1.60
N ASN A 139 -7.89 1.07 2.67
CA ASN A 139 -7.04 2.23 2.96
C ASN A 139 -6.08 2.00 4.15
N PHE A 140 -5.69 0.76 4.45
CA PHE A 140 -4.74 0.43 5.52
C PHE A 140 -3.29 0.80 5.15
N ASN A 141 -3.09 2.06 4.79
CA ASN A 141 -1.86 2.60 4.22
C ASN A 141 -1.15 3.64 5.09
N ASN A 142 -1.66 3.91 6.30
CA ASN A 142 -1.11 4.85 7.26
C ASN A 142 -0.38 4.15 8.43
N GLU A 143 0.03 4.91 9.45
CA GLU A 143 0.81 4.43 10.61
C GLU A 143 0.09 3.38 11.49
N ILE A 144 -1.22 3.20 11.34
CA ILE A 144 -1.99 2.11 11.97
C ILE A 144 -2.25 0.99 10.97
N GLY A 145 -2.66 1.34 9.76
CA GLY A 145 -3.07 0.38 8.74
C GLY A 145 -1.93 -0.46 8.18
N LEU A 146 -0.75 0.15 7.97
CA LEU A 146 0.43 -0.59 7.49
C LEU A 146 0.88 -1.68 8.49
N PRO A 147 1.06 -1.40 9.80
CA PRO A 147 1.29 -2.43 10.81
C PRO A 147 0.28 -3.58 10.75
N LEU A 148 -1.01 -3.26 10.71
CA LEU A 148 -2.07 -4.27 10.63
C LEU A 148 -2.02 -5.08 9.32
N THR A 149 -1.54 -4.49 8.23
CA THR A 149 -1.30 -5.19 6.98
C THR A 149 -0.12 -6.15 7.11
N VAL A 150 0.97 -5.72 7.75
CA VAL A 150 2.17 -6.54 8.00
C VAL A 150 1.85 -7.75 8.88
N PHE A 151 1.01 -7.61 9.91
CA PHE A 151 0.61 -8.75 10.76
C PHE A 151 -0.23 -9.81 10.04
N ARG A 152 -0.72 -9.53 8.84
CA ARG A 152 -1.42 -10.51 8.01
C ARG A 152 -0.48 -11.36 7.16
N LEU A 153 0.80 -10.99 7.05
CA LEU A 153 1.81 -11.79 6.36
C LEU A 153 1.97 -13.14 7.05
N THR A 154 2.23 -14.13 6.24
CA THR A 154 2.56 -15.49 6.65
C THR A 154 3.89 -15.92 6.04
N GLU A 155 4.44 -17.06 6.47
CA GLU A 155 5.65 -17.63 5.85
C GLU A 155 5.41 -18.14 4.43
N ASP A 156 4.14 -18.25 4.03
CA ASP A 156 3.76 -18.66 2.67
C ASP A 156 3.78 -17.49 1.68
N ASP A 157 3.67 -16.24 2.13
CA ASP A 157 3.69 -15.08 1.26
C ASP A 157 5.10 -14.82 0.72
N GLU A 158 5.21 -14.68 -0.60
CA GLU A 158 6.49 -14.46 -1.28
C GLU A 158 6.72 -12.97 -1.56
N VAL A 159 5.63 -12.22 -1.81
CA VAL A 159 5.69 -10.78 -2.09
C VAL A 159 4.60 -10.05 -1.31
N ALA A 160 4.97 -8.94 -0.67
CA ALA A 160 4.04 -7.98 -0.07
C ALA A 160 3.98 -6.70 -0.91
N VAL A 161 2.78 -6.30 -1.33
CA VAL A 161 2.54 -5.05 -2.05
C VAL A 161 1.88 -4.06 -1.10
N LEU A 162 2.68 -3.14 -0.58
CA LEU A 162 2.31 -2.24 0.51
C LEU A 162 2.06 -0.82 -0.02
N GLU A 163 0.82 -0.37 0.06
CA GLU A 163 0.45 1.02 -0.20
C GLU A 163 0.83 1.88 1.01
N MET A 164 1.54 2.99 0.78
CA MET A 164 2.06 3.88 1.81
C MET A 164 1.53 5.30 1.55
N GLY A 165 0.57 5.71 2.37
CA GLY A 165 -0.08 7.00 2.32
C GLY A 165 0.34 7.89 3.48
N ILE A 166 0.57 9.17 3.21
CA ILE A 166 0.99 10.16 4.19
C ILE A 166 0.20 11.45 4.05
N SER A 167 0.13 12.18 5.15
CA SER A 167 -0.46 13.51 5.24
C SER A 167 0.54 14.55 5.76
N ASP A 168 1.64 14.13 6.41
CA ASP A 168 2.63 15.02 7.02
C ASP A 168 4.06 14.49 6.83
N PHE A 169 5.04 15.35 7.13
CA PHE A 169 6.47 14.99 7.11
C PHE A 169 6.81 13.93 8.17
N GLY A 170 7.77 13.06 7.87
CA GLY A 170 8.24 11.99 8.74
C GLY A 170 7.29 10.79 8.86
N GLU A 171 6.03 10.88 8.38
CA GLU A 171 5.14 9.71 8.35
C GLU A 171 5.69 8.65 7.39
N MET A 172 6.17 9.05 6.21
CA MET A 172 6.73 8.11 5.23
C MET A 172 8.00 7.44 5.74
N ASP A 173 8.84 8.15 6.46
CA ASP A 173 10.04 7.60 7.11
C ASP A 173 9.64 6.46 8.08
N ARG A 174 8.65 6.70 8.95
CA ARG A 174 8.14 5.69 9.88
C ARG A 174 7.52 4.49 9.18
N LEU A 175 6.75 4.72 8.10
CA LEU A 175 6.18 3.64 7.28
C LEU A 175 7.28 2.85 6.57
N SER A 176 8.27 3.53 5.99
CA SER A 176 9.42 2.92 5.32
C SER A 176 10.24 2.05 6.27
N LYS A 177 10.42 2.50 7.51
CA LYS A 177 11.11 1.74 8.56
C LYS A 177 10.42 0.40 8.85
N ILE A 178 9.10 0.37 8.85
CA ILE A 178 8.32 -0.88 9.07
C ILE A 178 8.36 -1.75 7.81
N ALA A 179 8.10 -1.16 6.64
CA ALA A 179 7.97 -1.90 5.39
C ALA A 179 9.30 -2.46 4.87
N GLN A 180 10.41 -1.72 5.02
CA GLN A 180 11.74 -2.03 4.48
C GLN A 180 11.66 -2.49 3.02
N PRO A 181 11.23 -1.62 2.09
CA PRO A 181 10.93 -2.05 0.72
C PRO A 181 12.18 -2.51 -0.05
N ASP A 182 12.02 -3.59 -0.81
CA ASP A 182 12.99 -4.03 -1.84
C ASP A 182 12.78 -3.26 -3.14
N ILE A 183 11.53 -2.87 -3.43
CA ILE A 183 11.17 -2.06 -4.59
C ILE A 183 10.31 -0.90 -4.12
N CYS A 184 10.70 0.33 -4.48
CA CYS A 184 9.93 1.53 -4.22
C CYS A 184 9.32 2.06 -5.52
N VAL A 185 8.00 2.27 -5.54
CA VAL A 185 7.27 2.83 -6.68
C VAL A 185 6.65 4.17 -6.28
N ILE A 186 6.96 5.24 -7.02
CA ILE A 186 6.29 6.53 -6.85
C ILE A 186 5.52 6.85 -8.13
N THR A 187 4.19 6.96 -8.00
CA THR A 187 3.29 7.12 -9.16
C THR A 187 3.33 8.51 -9.76
N ASN A 188 3.24 9.53 -8.92
CA ASN A 188 3.29 10.95 -9.30
C ASN A 188 3.41 11.86 -8.08
N ILE A 189 3.79 13.12 -8.33
CA ILE A 189 3.80 14.22 -7.36
C ILE A 189 2.82 15.29 -7.85
N GLY A 190 1.72 15.46 -7.13
CA GLY A 190 0.67 16.42 -7.46
C GLY A 190 0.08 17.05 -6.22
N PHE A 191 -0.85 17.98 -6.40
CA PHE A 191 -1.49 18.71 -5.32
C PHE A 191 -2.30 17.77 -4.42
N CYS A 192 -1.76 17.47 -3.26
CA CYS A 192 -2.40 16.74 -2.18
C CYS A 192 -1.78 17.15 -0.85
N HIS A 193 -2.57 17.19 0.23
CA HIS A 193 -2.09 17.51 1.58
C HIS A 193 -1.25 18.80 1.64
N LEU A 194 -1.58 19.81 0.80
CA LEU A 194 -0.86 21.08 0.75
C LEU A 194 -0.90 21.84 2.07
N GLU A 195 -1.96 21.66 2.84
CA GLU A 195 -2.12 22.26 4.16
C GLU A 195 -0.96 21.90 5.10
N ASN A 196 -0.48 20.65 5.07
CA ASN A 196 0.60 20.18 5.94
C ASN A 196 1.97 20.22 5.26
N LEU A 197 2.03 19.89 3.95
CA LEU A 197 3.28 19.77 3.19
C LEU A 197 3.71 21.06 2.49
N GLY A 198 2.85 22.07 2.47
CA GLY A 198 3.09 23.44 2.01
C GLY A 198 3.25 23.61 0.51
N THR A 199 4.14 22.88 -0.14
CA THR A 199 4.50 23.03 -1.55
C THR A 199 4.62 21.68 -2.28
N ILE A 200 4.62 21.72 -3.61
CA ILE A 200 4.90 20.52 -4.43
C ILE A 200 6.28 19.92 -4.09
N ASP A 201 7.29 20.76 -3.82
CA ASP A 201 8.61 20.27 -3.40
C ASP A 201 8.56 19.67 -1.98
N GLY A 202 7.72 20.19 -1.09
CA GLY A 202 7.42 19.56 0.20
C GLY A 202 6.79 18.18 0.04
N ILE A 203 5.84 18.03 -0.91
CA ILE A 203 5.22 16.74 -1.23
C ILE A 203 6.26 15.76 -1.79
N LEU A 204 7.14 16.21 -2.70
CA LEU A 204 8.24 15.39 -3.20
C LEU A 204 9.13 14.93 -2.05
N LYS A 205 9.59 15.87 -1.19
CA LYS A 205 10.44 15.58 -0.04
C LYS A 205 9.80 14.55 0.88
N ALA A 206 8.55 14.75 1.28
CA ALA A 206 7.86 13.82 2.18
C ALA A 206 7.68 12.43 1.57
N LYS A 207 7.37 12.32 0.26
CA LYS A 207 7.18 11.02 -0.39
C LYS A 207 8.49 10.28 -0.66
N THR A 208 9.59 11.00 -0.89
CA THR A 208 10.92 10.40 -1.09
C THR A 208 11.53 9.85 0.21
N GLU A 209 10.99 10.16 1.38
CA GLU A 209 11.34 9.47 2.64
C GLU A 209 11.10 7.95 2.56
N ILE A 210 10.32 7.45 1.58
CA ILE A 210 10.16 6.00 1.33
C ILE A 210 11.51 5.31 1.08
N PHE A 211 12.52 6.03 0.63
CA PHE A 211 13.85 5.50 0.35
C PHE A 211 14.71 5.34 1.61
N ASN A 212 14.37 5.99 2.73
CA ASN A 212 15.23 6.05 3.91
C ASN A 212 15.57 4.68 4.51
N HIS A 213 14.61 3.75 4.46
CA HIS A 213 14.75 2.40 5.03
C HIS A 213 14.55 1.30 3.99
N MET A 214 14.66 1.63 2.71
CA MET A 214 14.63 0.60 1.67
C MET A 214 15.89 -0.26 1.71
N ASN A 215 15.78 -1.49 1.20
CA ASN A 215 16.93 -2.37 1.02
C ASN A 215 18.03 -1.63 0.24
N PRO A 216 19.29 -1.61 0.69
CA PRO A 216 20.40 -0.93 -0.02
C PRO A 216 20.57 -1.42 -1.46
N ASP A 217 20.24 -2.69 -1.73
CA ASP A 217 20.24 -3.25 -3.09
C ASP A 217 18.92 -3.09 -3.82
N GLY A 218 17.95 -2.46 -3.19
CA GLY A 218 16.61 -2.25 -3.72
C GLY A 218 16.57 -1.40 -4.98
N ILE A 219 15.40 -1.43 -5.63
CA ILE A 219 15.15 -0.78 -6.91
C ILE A 219 14.09 0.32 -6.73
N VAL A 220 14.34 1.47 -7.31
CA VAL A 220 13.40 2.58 -7.37
C VAL A 220 12.79 2.66 -8.75
N ILE A 221 11.46 2.80 -8.81
CA ILE A 221 10.68 2.92 -10.04
C ILE A 221 9.86 4.21 -9.97
N VAL A 222 10.02 5.10 -10.94
CA VAL A 222 9.36 6.40 -10.97
C VAL A 222 8.71 6.69 -12.32
N ASN A 223 7.67 7.50 -12.29
CA ASN A 223 7.05 8.04 -13.50
C ASN A 223 7.93 9.14 -14.10
N GLY A 224 8.47 8.91 -15.29
CA GLY A 224 9.35 9.84 -16.00
C GLY A 224 8.63 11.01 -16.66
N ASP A 225 7.30 10.95 -16.78
CA ASP A 225 6.50 12.07 -17.28
C ASP A 225 6.11 13.05 -16.16
N ASP A 226 6.49 12.76 -14.92
CA ASP A 226 6.27 13.66 -13.78
C ASP A 226 7.47 14.59 -13.60
N ASP A 227 7.25 15.89 -13.69
CA ASP A 227 8.29 16.91 -13.64
C ASP A 227 9.14 16.86 -12.37
N LYS A 228 8.55 16.45 -11.25
CA LYS A 228 9.26 16.36 -9.97
C LYS A 228 10.01 15.04 -9.82
N LEU A 229 9.40 13.93 -10.22
CA LEU A 229 10.05 12.61 -10.17
C LEU A 229 11.21 12.50 -11.15
N SER A 230 11.13 13.15 -12.31
CA SER A 230 12.23 13.21 -13.30
C SER A 230 13.51 13.88 -12.77
N THR A 231 13.42 14.66 -11.68
CA THR A 231 14.59 15.26 -11.01
C THR A 231 15.38 14.27 -10.13
N ILE A 232 14.81 13.07 -9.86
CA ILE A 232 15.49 12.05 -9.05
C ILE A 232 16.49 11.29 -9.92
N ILE A 233 17.74 11.74 -9.90
CA ILE A 233 18.82 11.18 -10.75
C ILE A 233 19.35 9.86 -10.17
N GLN A 234 19.45 9.76 -8.84
CA GLN A 234 19.95 8.56 -8.15
C GLN A 234 19.39 8.43 -6.74
N VAL A 235 19.27 7.19 -6.29
CA VAL A 235 18.95 6.81 -4.91
C VAL A 235 19.92 5.70 -4.51
N HIS A 236 20.60 5.84 -3.37
CA HIS A 236 21.66 4.93 -2.91
C HIS A 236 22.70 4.58 -4.00
N GLY A 237 23.08 5.58 -4.83
CA GLY A 237 24.04 5.41 -5.89
C GLY A 237 23.53 4.70 -7.17
N LYS A 238 22.27 4.31 -7.21
CA LYS A 238 21.62 3.64 -8.37
C LYS A 238 20.65 4.60 -9.06
N ARG A 239 20.57 4.52 -10.39
CA ARG A 239 19.58 5.28 -11.16
C ARG A 239 18.21 4.59 -11.00
N PRO A 240 17.11 5.35 -10.78
CA PRO A 240 15.78 4.81 -10.85
C PRO A 240 15.47 4.20 -12.22
N LEU A 241 14.67 3.14 -12.24
CA LEU A 241 13.99 2.69 -13.45
C LEU A 241 12.82 3.64 -13.72
N VAL A 242 12.66 4.02 -14.98
CA VAL A 242 11.70 5.04 -15.38
C VAL A 242 10.66 4.43 -16.30
N PHE A 243 9.39 4.81 -16.12
CA PHE A 243 8.31 4.53 -17.07
C PHE A 243 7.62 5.82 -17.49
N GLY A 244 7.10 5.87 -18.72
CA GLY A 244 6.40 7.05 -19.24
C GLY A 244 5.72 6.82 -20.58
N ILE A 245 4.94 7.80 -21.01
CA ILE A 245 4.32 7.84 -22.33
C ILE A 245 5.08 8.83 -23.22
N SER A 246 5.38 10.00 -22.68
CA SER A 246 6.17 11.05 -23.34
C SER A 246 7.67 10.83 -23.18
N ASN A 247 8.09 10.42 -21.98
CA ASN A 247 9.47 10.07 -21.69
C ASN A 247 9.79 8.67 -22.21
N LYS A 248 10.77 8.56 -23.10
CA LYS A 248 11.20 7.31 -23.74
C LYS A 248 12.59 6.82 -23.28
N ASP A 249 13.14 7.42 -22.22
CA ASP A 249 14.47 7.05 -21.70
C ASP A 249 14.49 5.72 -20.90
N GLY A 250 13.32 5.11 -20.72
CA GLY A 250 13.16 3.84 -20.00
C GLY A 250 12.09 2.95 -20.64
N VAL A 251 11.21 2.42 -19.82
CA VAL A 251 10.02 1.72 -20.28
C VAL A 251 8.97 2.74 -20.73
N TYR A 252 8.45 2.61 -21.94
CA TYR A 252 7.45 3.55 -22.43
C TYR A 252 6.31 2.85 -23.16
N ALA A 253 5.18 3.55 -23.30
CA ALA A 253 4.01 3.09 -24.03
C ALA A 253 3.74 3.97 -25.26
N ASP A 254 3.34 3.30 -26.36
CA ASP A 254 2.77 3.98 -27.54
C ASP A 254 1.57 3.18 -28.09
N ASN A 255 1.07 3.57 -29.27
CA ASN A 255 -0.12 2.95 -29.90
C ASN A 255 -1.32 2.84 -28.95
N ILE A 256 -1.48 3.83 -28.05
CA ILE A 256 -2.53 3.82 -27.04
C ILE A 256 -3.88 4.01 -27.70
N LYS A 257 -4.80 3.04 -27.48
CA LYS A 257 -6.16 3.03 -28.05
C LYS A 257 -7.17 2.86 -26.94
N SER A 258 -8.13 3.79 -26.84
CA SER A 258 -9.29 3.62 -25.98
C SER A 258 -10.23 2.55 -26.56
N LEU A 259 -10.65 1.63 -25.72
CA LEU A 259 -11.69 0.64 -26.01
C LEU A 259 -13.04 1.07 -25.39
N GLY A 260 -13.21 2.38 -25.15
CA GLY A 260 -14.36 2.92 -24.44
C GLY A 260 -14.34 2.49 -22.96
N LEU A 261 -15.48 2.07 -22.46
CA LEU A 261 -15.58 1.59 -21.06
C LEU A 261 -15.02 0.19 -20.84
N ASP A 262 -14.61 -0.51 -21.90
CA ASP A 262 -14.04 -1.87 -21.80
C ASP A 262 -12.51 -1.84 -21.60
N GLY A 263 -11.89 -0.64 -21.53
CA GLY A 263 -10.49 -0.51 -21.16
C GLY A 263 -9.63 0.31 -22.13
N THR A 264 -8.33 0.02 -22.10
CA THR A 264 -7.31 0.70 -22.92
C THR A 264 -6.27 -0.31 -23.38
N SER A 265 -5.92 -0.34 -24.66
CA SER A 265 -4.82 -1.14 -25.21
C SER A 265 -3.65 -0.25 -25.61
N PHE A 266 -2.43 -0.78 -25.52
CA PHE A 266 -1.20 -0.08 -25.88
C PHE A 266 -0.05 -1.05 -26.12
N THR A 267 1.02 -0.59 -26.76
CA THR A 267 2.28 -1.34 -26.89
C THR A 267 3.29 -0.83 -25.86
N ILE A 268 3.86 -1.73 -25.05
CA ILE A 268 4.94 -1.40 -24.10
C ILE A 268 6.30 -1.69 -24.74
N HIS A 269 7.28 -0.83 -24.50
CA HIS A 269 8.63 -0.91 -25.04
C HIS A 269 9.69 -0.74 -23.94
N GLY A 270 10.92 -1.24 -24.20
CA GLY A 270 12.08 -1.02 -23.32
C GLY A 270 12.08 -1.86 -22.05
N ILE A 271 11.11 -2.76 -21.89
CA ILE A 271 11.04 -3.66 -20.74
C ILE A 271 11.96 -4.87 -20.94
N LYS A 272 12.47 -5.45 -19.86
CA LYS A 272 13.32 -6.64 -19.92
C LYS A 272 12.65 -7.78 -19.14
N THR A 273 11.97 -8.66 -19.86
CA THR A 273 11.27 -9.81 -19.28
C THR A 273 12.14 -11.06 -19.17
N SER A 274 11.73 -12.05 -18.39
CA SER A 274 12.48 -13.30 -18.22
C SER A 274 12.56 -14.16 -19.49
N ASP A 275 11.60 -14.01 -20.41
CA ASP A 275 11.56 -14.64 -21.72
C ASP A 275 12.18 -13.77 -22.83
N ASN A 276 12.93 -12.72 -22.45
CA ASN A 276 13.67 -11.80 -23.30
C ASN A 276 12.83 -10.96 -24.27
N TYR A 277 11.55 -10.77 -24.02
CA TYR A 277 10.74 -9.79 -24.74
C TYR A 277 11.03 -8.38 -24.22
N SER A 278 11.16 -7.43 -25.13
CA SER A 278 11.34 -6.01 -24.83
C SER A 278 10.21 -5.15 -25.33
N THR A 279 9.30 -5.71 -26.13
CA THR A 279 8.15 -5.02 -26.71
C THR A 279 7.02 -6.00 -26.90
N PHE A 280 5.82 -5.66 -26.41
CA PHE A 280 4.59 -6.43 -26.57
C PHE A 280 3.36 -5.59 -26.26
N ASP A 281 2.18 -6.06 -26.67
CA ASP A 281 0.93 -5.37 -26.44
C ASP A 281 0.34 -5.72 -25.08
N LEU A 282 -0.28 -4.71 -24.45
CA LEU A 282 -1.02 -4.86 -23.22
C LEU A 282 -2.44 -4.31 -23.37
N THR A 283 -3.39 -4.93 -22.69
CA THR A 283 -4.76 -4.45 -22.58
C THR A 283 -5.18 -4.41 -21.12
N VAL A 284 -5.45 -3.21 -20.63
CA VAL A 284 -6.00 -2.98 -19.28
C VAL A 284 -7.52 -2.98 -19.39
N PRO A 285 -8.25 -3.85 -18.66
CA PRO A 285 -9.71 -3.92 -18.73
C PRO A 285 -10.41 -2.82 -17.91
N VAL A 286 -9.72 -1.73 -17.64
CA VAL A 286 -10.20 -0.55 -16.91
C VAL A 286 -9.97 0.67 -17.78
N PRO A 287 -11.00 1.48 -18.05
CA PRO A 287 -10.87 2.63 -18.93
C PRO A 287 -10.03 3.75 -18.32
N GLY A 288 -9.41 4.55 -19.16
CA GLY A 288 -8.70 5.75 -18.80
C GLY A 288 -7.20 5.70 -19.11
N HIS A 289 -6.71 6.81 -19.65
CA HIS A 289 -5.31 7.00 -20.04
C HIS A 289 -4.34 6.80 -18.86
N HIS A 290 -4.76 7.19 -17.65
CA HIS A 290 -3.98 7.00 -16.42
C HIS A 290 -3.73 5.54 -16.07
N MET A 291 -4.57 4.60 -16.54
CA MET A 291 -4.37 3.18 -16.31
C MET A 291 -3.19 2.60 -17.10
N VAL A 292 -2.78 3.26 -18.19
CA VAL A 292 -1.55 2.91 -18.91
C VAL A 292 -0.33 3.05 -18.03
N TYR A 293 -0.23 4.15 -17.26
CA TYR A 293 0.87 4.35 -16.29
C TYR A 293 0.88 3.28 -15.20
N ASN A 294 -0.29 2.92 -14.67
CA ASN A 294 -0.40 1.88 -13.65
C ASN A 294 0.06 0.51 -14.19
N ALA A 295 -0.32 0.20 -15.43
CA ALA A 295 0.08 -1.03 -16.10
C ALA A 295 1.58 -1.08 -16.43
N MET A 296 2.16 0.04 -16.88
CA MET A 296 3.62 0.13 -17.09
C MET A 296 4.40 -0.05 -15.80
N ALA A 297 3.98 0.61 -14.70
CA ALA A 297 4.59 0.41 -13.39
C ALA A 297 4.52 -1.06 -12.95
N ALA A 298 3.35 -1.70 -13.13
CA ALA A 298 3.18 -3.11 -12.78
C ALA A 298 4.00 -4.05 -13.65
N ALA A 299 4.07 -3.79 -14.96
CA ALA A 299 4.92 -4.55 -15.88
C ALA A 299 6.39 -4.45 -15.49
N LEU A 300 6.84 -3.24 -15.13
CA LEU A 300 8.24 -3.00 -14.74
C LEU A 300 8.57 -3.70 -13.42
N VAL A 301 7.68 -3.66 -12.41
CA VAL A 301 7.84 -4.43 -11.16
C VAL A 301 7.86 -5.94 -11.45
N GLY A 302 6.95 -6.44 -12.30
CA GLY A 302 6.92 -7.84 -12.73
C GLY A 302 8.22 -8.27 -13.42
N SER A 303 8.72 -7.45 -14.32
CA SER A 303 10.00 -7.65 -15.01
C SER A 303 11.18 -7.74 -14.02
N VAL A 304 11.26 -6.82 -13.06
CA VAL A 304 12.28 -6.82 -11.99
C VAL A 304 12.23 -8.11 -11.18
N LEU A 305 11.04 -8.62 -10.89
CA LEU A 305 10.83 -9.90 -10.18
C LEU A 305 10.84 -11.13 -11.09
N GLY A 306 11.24 -10.97 -12.35
CA GLY A 306 11.50 -12.08 -13.27
C GLY A 306 10.25 -12.74 -13.84
N LEU A 307 9.17 -12.00 -14.07
CA LEU A 307 8.01 -12.46 -14.82
C LEU A 307 8.30 -12.44 -16.33
N SER A 308 7.67 -13.37 -17.04
CA SER A 308 7.64 -13.37 -18.49
C SER A 308 6.64 -12.36 -19.06
N SER A 309 6.77 -12.06 -20.36
CA SER A 309 5.83 -11.17 -21.05
C SER A 309 4.39 -11.69 -20.97
N ILE A 310 4.19 -13.01 -21.08
CA ILE A 310 2.88 -13.68 -21.01
C ILE A 310 2.27 -13.56 -19.61
N GLU A 311 3.07 -13.73 -18.54
CA GLU A 311 2.60 -13.56 -17.16
C GLU A 311 2.21 -12.10 -16.91
N ILE A 312 2.99 -11.14 -17.38
CA ILE A 312 2.69 -9.71 -17.26
C ILE A 312 1.38 -9.37 -18.00
N GLU A 313 1.24 -9.81 -19.26
CA GLU A 313 0.03 -9.59 -20.07
C GLU A 313 -1.20 -10.16 -19.37
N ARG A 314 -1.12 -11.40 -18.90
CA ARG A 314 -2.21 -12.08 -18.21
C ARG A 314 -2.59 -11.35 -16.93
N GLY A 315 -1.61 -10.96 -16.12
CA GLY A 315 -1.84 -10.24 -14.88
C GLY A 315 -2.48 -8.87 -15.07
N VAL A 316 -2.07 -8.12 -16.11
CA VAL A 316 -2.72 -6.86 -16.48
C VAL A 316 -4.16 -7.08 -16.94
N LYS A 317 -4.40 -8.11 -17.77
CA LYS A 317 -5.74 -8.45 -18.29
C LYS A 317 -6.69 -8.94 -17.18
N ASN A 318 -6.18 -9.59 -16.16
CA ASN A 318 -6.96 -10.12 -15.03
C ASN A 318 -7.24 -9.08 -13.94
N LEU A 319 -6.81 -7.83 -14.12
CA LEU A 319 -7.04 -6.75 -13.16
C LEU A 319 -8.53 -6.61 -12.87
N LYS A 320 -8.87 -6.62 -11.58
CA LYS A 320 -10.22 -6.34 -11.08
C LYS A 320 -10.25 -4.96 -10.43
N THR A 321 -11.28 -4.19 -10.77
CA THR A 321 -11.54 -2.92 -10.10
C THR A 321 -12.05 -3.15 -8.69
N ILE A 322 -11.88 -2.15 -7.83
CA ILE A 322 -12.48 -2.12 -6.49
C ILE A 322 -13.55 -1.02 -6.44
N ALA A 323 -14.53 -1.20 -5.59
CA ALA A 323 -15.59 -0.21 -5.38
C ALA A 323 -15.01 1.19 -5.09
N GLY A 324 -15.59 2.22 -5.68
CA GLY A 324 -15.15 3.60 -5.54
C GLY A 324 -13.89 3.98 -6.33
N ARG A 325 -13.39 3.12 -7.22
CA ARG A 325 -12.18 3.36 -8.03
C ARG A 325 -12.38 2.95 -9.48
N ASN A 326 -12.95 3.87 -10.27
CA ASN A 326 -13.23 3.66 -11.69
C ASN A 326 -13.90 2.30 -11.97
N ASN A 327 -14.83 1.91 -11.09
CA ASN A 327 -15.50 0.63 -11.13
C ASN A 327 -16.74 0.72 -12.03
N ILE A 328 -16.76 -0.09 -13.09
CA ILE A 328 -17.86 -0.09 -14.07
C ILE A 328 -18.92 -1.09 -13.65
N ILE A 329 -20.13 -0.58 -13.37
CA ILE A 329 -21.29 -1.39 -12.97
C ILE A 329 -22.35 -1.25 -14.08
N LYS A 330 -22.75 -2.40 -14.65
CA LYS A 330 -23.81 -2.47 -15.68
C LYS A 330 -25.05 -3.09 -15.07
N GLU A 331 -26.11 -2.31 -14.86
CA GLU A 331 -27.33 -2.76 -14.22
C GLU A 331 -28.58 -2.02 -14.75
N ASN A 332 -29.66 -2.74 -14.98
CA ASN A 332 -30.97 -2.19 -15.38
C ASN A 332 -30.93 -1.24 -16.61
N GLY A 333 -30.06 -1.51 -17.57
CA GLY A 333 -29.90 -0.68 -18.77
C GLY A 333 -29.07 0.59 -18.55
N PHE A 334 -28.52 0.79 -17.36
CA PHE A 334 -27.58 1.86 -17.05
C PHE A 334 -26.16 1.32 -16.92
N THR A 335 -25.20 2.19 -17.22
CA THR A 335 -23.79 1.97 -16.87
C THR A 335 -23.38 3.03 -15.87
N ILE A 336 -22.90 2.60 -14.71
CA ILE A 336 -22.42 3.47 -13.61
C ILE A 336 -20.91 3.38 -13.58
N ILE A 337 -20.23 4.52 -13.59
CA ILE A 337 -18.79 4.63 -13.32
C ILE A 337 -18.68 5.07 -11.86
N ASP A 338 -18.39 4.11 -10.97
CA ASP A 338 -18.23 4.36 -9.54
C ASP A 338 -16.77 4.73 -9.25
N ASP A 339 -16.51 6.03 -9.04
CA ASP A 339 -15.21 6.60 -8.68
C ASP A 339 -15.32 7.60 -7.52
N CYS A 340 -16.06 7.21 -6.48
CA CYS A 340 -16.50 8.09 -5.41
C CYS A 340 -15.64 8.09 -4.14
N TYR A 341 -14.49 7.38 -4.09
CA TYR A 341 -13.72 7.23 -2.87
C TYR A 341 -13.10 8.55 -2.36
N LYS A 342 -12.39 9.28 -3.22
CA LYS A 342 -11.77 10.59 -2.92
C LYS A 342 -11.52 11.33 -4.23
N ALA A 343 -11.87 12.61 -4.26
CA ALA A 343 -11.70 13.44 -5.43
C ALA A 343 -10.64 14.53 -5.21
N ASN A 344 -9.88 14.80 -6.26
CA ASN A 344 -9.04 15.97 -6.43
C ASN A 344 -9.11 16.42 -7.91
N PRO A 345 -8.61 17.60 -8.30
CA PRO A 345 -8.73 18.09 -9.66
C PRO A 345 -8.21 17.12 -10.73
N VAL A 346 -7.09 16.45 -10.47
CA VAL A 346 -6.46 15.50 -11.41
C VAL A 346 -7.29 14.23 -11.57
N SER A 347 -7.72 13.62 -10.45
CA SER A 347 -8.53 12.40 -10.51
C SER A 347 -9.92 12.68 -11.07
N MET A 348 -10.53 13.82 -10.74
CA MET A 348 -11.83 14.22 -11.28
C MET A 348 -11.77 14.40 -12.79
N LYS A 349 -10.74 15.11 -13.31
CA LYS A 349 -10.53 15.23 -14.74
C LYS A 349 -10.43 13.86 -15.41
N ALA A 350 -9.61 12.95 -14.85
CA ALA A 350 -9.45 11.61 -15.40
C ALA A 350 -10.79 10.82 -15.45
N SER A 351 -11.63 10.95 -14.41
CA SER A 351 -12.95 10.29 -14.37
C SER A 351 -13.92 10.90 -15.40
N LEU A 352 -13.89 12.22 -15.60
CA LEU A 352 -14.68 12.89 -16.63
C LEU A 352 -14.21 12.50 -18.05
N ASP A 353 -12.90 12.39 -18.27
CA ASP A 353 -12.33 11.90 -19.53
C ASP A 353 -12.79 10.44 -19.82
N VAL A 354 -12.92 9.59 -18.80
CA VAL A 354 -13.51 8.25 -18.93
C VAL A 354 -14.99 8.32 -19.28
N LEU A 355 -15.77 9.16 -18.58
CA LEU A 355 -17.19 9.35 -18.88
C LEU A 355 -17.39 9.83 -20.31
N ASP A 356 -16.47 10.65 -20.84
CA ASP A 356 -16.55 11.14 -22.21
C ASP A 356 -16.42 10.04 -23.27
N THR A 357 -15.78 8.92 -22.96
CA THR A 357 -15.69 7.76 -23.85
C THR A 357 -16.98 6.92 -23.91
N ALA A 358 -17.92 7.14 -22.99
CA ALA A 358 -19.17 6.38 -22.94
C ALA A 358 -20.11 6.74 -24.09
N ILE A 359 -20.87 5.75 -24.56
CA ILE A 359 -21.88 5.93 -25.60
C ILE A 359 -23.23 6.30 -24.95
N GLY A 360 -23.98 7.21 -25.55
CA GLY A 360 -25.32 7.62 -25.10
C GLY A 360 -25.32 8.88 -24.24
N ARG A 361 -26.40 9.05 -23.46
CA ARG A 361 -26.57 10.23 -22.58
C ARG A 361 -25.62 10.08 -21.37
N LYS A 362 -24.78 11.08 -21.16
CA LYS A 362 -23.80 11.15 -20.05
C LYS A 362 -24.34 12.05 -18.94
N VAL A 363 -24.22 11.59 -17.70
CA VAL A 363 -24.61 12.33 -16.50
C VAL A 363 -23.48 12.19 -15.48
N ALA A 364 -22.97 13.33 -14.97
CA ALA A 364 -21.98 13.34 -13.90
C ALA A 364 -22.65 13.80 -12.59
N ILE A 365 -22.42 13.05 -11.51
CA ILE A 365 -22.82 13.41 -10.14
C ILE A 365 -21.50 13.67 -9.37
N LEU A 366 -21.26 14.95 -9.07
CA LEU A 366 -19.97 15.38 -8.50
C LEU A 366 -20.18 15.83 -7.06
N GLY A 367 -19.29 15.36 -6.17
CA GLY A 367 -19.22 15.80 -4.77
C GLY A 367 -18.17 16.90 -4.57
N SER A 368 -18.10 17.41 -3.35
CA SER A 368 -17.10 18.39 -2.95
C SER A 368 -15.70 17.77 -2.89
N MET A 369 -14.70 18.57 -3.22
CA MET A 369 -13.29 18.23 -3.04
C MET A 369 -12.79 18.86 -1.75
N PHE A 370 -12.02 18.10 -0.96
CA PHE A 370 -11.44 18.55 0.30
C PHE A 370 -9.92 18.57 0.22
N GLU A 371 -9.27 19.21 1.19
CA GLU A 371 -7.80 19.29 1.33
C GLU A 371 -7.09 20.01 0.16
N LEU A 372 -7.77 20.97 -0.49
CA LEU A 372 -7.18 21.74 -1.60
C LEU A 372 -6.42 22.99 -1.14
N GLY A 373 -6.44 23.33 0.16
CA GLY A 373 -5.89 24.58 0.69
C GLY A 373 -6.73 25.80 0.29
N GLU A 374 -6.10 26.97 0.30
CA GLU A 374 -6.76 28.26 -0.05
C GLU A 374 -6.82 28.55 -1.56
N ASN A 375 -6.38 27.62 -2.43
CA ASN A 375 -6.32 27.81 -3.90
C ASN A 375 -7.51 27.17 -4.64
#